data_193593157daed6a46bd892f335d817c2
#
_entry.id   193593157daed6a46bd892f335d817c2
#
_cell.length_a   1.000
_cell.length_b   1.000
_cell.length_c   1.000
_cell.angle_alpha   90.00
_cell.angle_beta   90.00
_cell.angle_gamma   90.00
#
_symmetry.space_group_name_H-M   'P 1'
#
loop_
_entity.id
_entity.type
_entity.pdbx_description
1 polymer ?
#
loop_
_entity_poly.entity_id
_entity_poly.type
_entity_poly.pdbx_seq_one_letter_code
_entity_poly.pdbx_strand_id
1 'polypeptide(L)'
;NKEYLDQVYYAMGNIYLSQRDTTKAIAAYERGGAKSTRNGVEKGVLMLKLGNLYWDKERFADAQRCYTQAIGMLDKDRKDYAQLTERSKVLDALVPYTEAVHLQDSLQLLARMDDAHRNAAIDRVITALKKKEKEEKRAQEAQEASNRLSEGNDMERTQQRSSQRQTNTTGFQQNGAWYFYNPMAVQQGKEQFQRLWGKRKNVDNWQRANKTVVADGQANMDLASTDSLYNKDTGKEASADSTAEDSKTVKSSEDPHTREYYMVQIPFTAEQLKASNSILCDGLFNSGIIFKDQLGNMELSCKALERLNRNYPDYEKADEVLYHLFLLYSRMGDTTRSEEHTSE
;
A
#
# COMPACT_ATOMS: atom_id res chain seq x y z
N ASN A 1 24.51 -9.97 -2.07
CA ASN A 1 23.57 -10.88 -2.71
C ASN A 1 22.15 -10.43 -2.37
N LYS A 2 21.36 -10.02 -3.36
CA LYS A 2 20.00 -9.46 -3.12
C LYS A 2 18.95 -10.53 -2.78
N GLU A 3 19.25 -11.79 -3.05
CA GLU A 3 18.32 -12.92 -2.91
C GLU A 3 17.99 -13.32 -1.47
N TYR A 4 18.86 -12.99 -0.51
CA TYR A 4 18.73 -13.38 0.90
C TYR A 4 18.50 -12.19 1.84
N LEU A 5 18.05 -11.06 1.31
CA LEU A 5 17.83 -9.84 2.10
C LEU A 5 16.73 -10.03 3.15
N ASP A 6 15.69 -10.81 2.85
CA ASP A 6 14.64 -11.18 3.78
C ASP A 6 15.18 -11.93 5.00
N GLN A 7 16.08 -12.91 4.78
CA GLN A 7 16.70 -13.66 5.87
C GLN A 7 17.61 -12.77 6.73
N VAL A 8 18.38 -11.87 6.10
CA VAL A 8 19.23 -10.91 6.82
C VAL A 8 18.38 -9.99 7.69
N TYR A 9 17.32 -9.40 7.13
CA TYR A 9 16.43 -8.53 7.90
C TYR A 9 15.63 -9.30 8.95
N TYR A 10 15.28 -10.57 8.70
CA TYR A 10 14.69 -11.44 9.70
C TYR A 10 15.64 -11.68 10.90
N ALA A 11 16.91 -11.98 10.64
CA ALA A 11 17.92 -12.12 11.68
C ALA A 11 18.11 -10.80 12.46
N MET A 12 18.19 -9.67 11.77
CA MET A 12 18.26 -8.33 12.40
C MET A 12 17.04 -8.07 13.29
N GLY A 13 15.85 -8.39 12.83
CA GLY A 13 14.63 -8.25 13.61
C GLY A 13 14.64 -9.10 14.88
N ASN A 14 15.12 -10.36 14.81
CA ASN A 14 15.28 -11.22 15.97
C ASN A 14 16.30 -10.67 16.99
N ILE A 15 17.40 -10.06 16.52
CA ILE A 15 18.38 -9.41 17.39
C ILE A 15 17.74 -8.22 18.12
N TYR A 16 16.98 -7.36 17.41
CA TYR A 16 16.28 -6.25 18.06
C TYR A 16 15.23 -6.72 19.07
N LEU A 17 14.52 -7.82 18.79
CA LEU A 17 13.60 -8.42 19.75
C LEU A 17 14.31 -8.92 21.01
N SER A 18 15.48 -9.54 20.87
CA SER A 18 16.29 -9.97 22.03
C SER A 18 16.76 -8.78 22.87
N GLN A 19 16.94 -7.61 22.25
CA GLN A 19 17.25 -6.34 22.91
C GLN A 19 16.00 -5.61 23.45
N ARG A 20 14.80 -6.20 23.34
CA ARG A 20 13.50 -5.60 23.68
C ARG A 20 13.15 -4.32 22.88
N ASP A 21 13.83 -4.07 21.76
CA ASP A 21 13.51 -2.95 20.85
C ASP A 21 12.52 -3.41 19.78
N THR A 22 11.25 -3.47 20.16
CA THR A 22 10.17 -3.89 19.24
C THR A 22 9.99 -2.93 18.06
N THR A 23 10.31 -1.65 18.22
CA THR A 23 10.17 -0.65 17.15
C THR A 23 11.17 -0.89 16.03
N LYS A 24 12.45 -1.11 16.38
CA LYS A 24 13.47 -1.45 15.39
C LYS A 24 13.25 -2.83 14.79
N ALA A 25 12.72 -3.78 15.57
CA ALA A 25 12.38 -5.11 15.09
C ALA A 25 11.31 -5.05 13.99
N ILE A 26 10.22 -4.31 14.22
CA ILE A 26 9.15 -4.08 13.24
C ILE A 26 9.73 -3.44 11.97
N ALA A 27 10.52 -2.36 12.11
CA ALA A 27 11.14 -1.69 10.96
C ALA A 27 12.09 -2.61 10.17
N ALA A 28 12.80 -3.52 10.84
CA ALA A 28 13.65 -4.50 10.18
C ALA A 28 12.80 -5.52 9.41
N TYR A 29 11.78 -6.09 10.03
CA TYR A 29 10.90 -7.06 9.36
C TYR A 29 10.14 -6.44 8.19
N GLU A 30 9.64 -5.21 8.30
CA GLU A 30 9.00 -4.53 7.18
C GLU A 30 9.94 -4.34 5.99
N ARG A 31 11.19 -3.92 6.26
CA ARG A 31 12.22 -3.82 5.21
C ARG A 31 12.53 -5.18 4.60
N GLY A 32 12.55 -6.24 5.39
CA GLY A 32 12.74 -7.61 4.92
C GLY A 32 11.63 -8.05 3.99
N GLY A 33 10.37 -7.84 4.39
CA GLY A 33 9.20 -8.14 3.57
C GLY A 33 9.15 -7.37 2.26
N ALA A 34 9.47 -6.06 2.29
CA ALA A 34 9.50 -5.21 1.11
C ALA A 34 10.65 -5.53 0.13
N LYS A 35 11.79 -5.99 0.64
CA LYS A 35 12.98 -6.31 -0.17
C LYS A 35 13.09 -7.78 -0.57
N SER A 36 12.21 -8.63 -0.07
CA SER A 36 12.16 -10.03 -0.44
C SER A 36 11.78 -10.18 -1.91
N THR A 37 12.64 -10.82 -2.68
CA THR A 37 12.41 -11.12 -4.10
C THR A 37 11.76 -12.47 -4.32
N ARG A 38 11.71 -13.31 -3.28
CA ARG A 38 11.11 -14.64 -3.31
C ARG A 38 9.85 -14.67 -2.45
N ASN A 39 8.77 -15.17 -3.01
CA ASN A 39 7.55 -15.45 -2.25
C ASN A 39 7.61 -16.89 -1.69
N GLY A 40 8.59 -17.13 -0.82
CA GLY A 40 8.85 -18.43 -0.22
C GLY A 40 8.42 -18.51 1.25
N VAL A 41 8.61 -19.69 1.84
CA VAL A 41 8.26 -19.97 3.24
C VAL A 41 8.98 -19.02 4.20
N GLU A 42 10.20 -18.61 3.90
CA GLU A 42 11.00 -17.67 4.71
C GLU A 42 10.30 -16.32 4.84
N LYS A 43 9.77 -15.78 3.73
CA LYS A 43 8.96 -14.56 3.74
C LYS A 43 7.67 -14.76 4.53
N GLY A 44 7.02 -15.93 4.39
CA GLY A 44 5.85 -16.28 5.18
C GLY A 44 6.12 -16.27 6.68
N VAL A 45 7.25 -16.84 7.13
CA VAL A 45 7.67 -16.82 8.53
C VAL A 45 7.97 -15.41 9.02
N LEU A 46 8.62 -14.58 8.19
CA LEU A 46 8.87 -13.18 8.50
C LEU A 46 7.56 -12.41 8.68
N MET A 47 6.61 -12.59 7.76
CA MET A 47 5.30 -11.95 7.84
C MET A 47 4.50 -12.41 9.05
N LEU A 48 4.58 -13.70 9.42
CA LEU A 48 3.95 -14.21 10.64
C LEU A 48 4.51 -13.56 11.91
N LYS A 49 5.84 -13.41 12.00
CA LYS A 49 6.47 -12.72 13.14
C LYS A 49 6.07 -11.26 13.21
N LEU A 50 6.06 -10.57 12.07
CA LEU A 50 5.63 -9.18 11.97
C LEU A 50 4.14 -9.03 12.36
N GLY A 51 3.30 -9.92 11.88
CA GLY A 51 1.87 -9.95 12.22
C GLY A 51 1.64 -10.12 13.72
N ASN A 52 2.39 -11.00 14.38
CA ASN A 52 2.31 -11.18 15.84
C ASN A 52 2.71 -9.90 16.59
N LEU A 53 3.76 -9.21 16.14
CA LEU A 53 4.18 -7.95 16.77
C LEU A 53 3.15 -6.83 16.60
N TYR A 54 2.48 -6.78 15.44
CA TYR A 54 1.39 -5.84 15.23
C TYR A 54 0.16 -6.18 16.05
N TRP A 55 -0.14 -7.48 16.19
CA TRP A 55 -1.19 -7.96 17.08
C TRP A 55 -0.96 -7.53 18.54
N ASP A 56 0.26 -7.74 19.06
CA ASP A 56 0.63 -7.35 20.42
C ASP A 56 0.57 -5.82 20.64
N LYS A 57 0.65 -5.04 19.57
CA LYS A 57 0.51 -3.58 19.57
C LYS A 57 -0.91 -3.08 19.27
N GLU A 58 -1.89 -3.96 19.22
CA GLU A 58 -3.29 -3.64 18.89
C GLU A 58 -3.46 -2.99 17.50
N ARG A 59 -2.48 -3.18 16.60
CA ARG A 59 -2.52 -2.71 15.20
C ARG A 59 -3.13 -3.79 14.31
N PHE A 60 -4.44 -3.96 14.42
CA PHE A 60 -5.16 -5.09 13.82
C PHE A 60 -5.15 -5.08 12.29
N ALA A 61 -5.23 -3.94 11.63
CA ALA A 61 -5.15 -3.83 10.18
C ALA A 61 -3.78 -4.28 9.63
N ASP A 62 -2.70 -3.85 10.28
CA ASP A 62 -1.36 -4.29 9.90
C ASP A 62 -1.14 -5.78 10.19
N ALA A 63 -1.68 -6.28 11.30
CA ALA A 63 -1.63 -7.70 11.64
C ALA A 63 -2.38 -8.54 10.60
N GLN A 64 -3.59 -8.13 10.20
CA GLN A 64 -4.40 -8.76 9.16
C GLN A 64 -3.60 -8.84 7.85
N ARG A 65 -3.07 -7.74 7.38
CA ARG A 65 -2.24 -7.67 6.17
C ARG A 65 -1.09 -8.67 6.21
N CYS A 66 -0.39 -8.75 7.35
CA CYS A 66 0.74 -9.66 7.51
C CYS A 66 0.30 -11.13 7.56
N TYR A 67 -0.78 -11.47 8.27
CA TYR A 67 -1.29 -12.83 8.35
C TYR A 67 -1.82 -13.33 7.00
N THR A 68 -2.55 -12.50 6.26
CA THR A 68 -3.04 -12.84 4.93
C THR A 68 -1.88 -13.19 3.98
N GLN A 69 -0.80 -12.39 4.01
CA GLN A 69 0.39 -12.69 3.22
C GLN A 69 1.11 -13.96 3.72
N ALA A 70 1.22 -14.14 5.03
CA ALA A 70 1.86 -15.32 5.61
C ALA A 70 1.14 -16.62 5.23
N ILE A 71 -0.19 -16.65 5.33
CA ILE A 71 -1.03 -17.82 4.99
C ILE A 71 -0.81 -18.25 3.53
N GLY A 72 -0.67 -17.29 2.61
CA GLY A 72 -0.42 -17.58 1.19
C GLY A 72 0.95 -18.18 0.89
N MET A 73 1.90 -18.13 1.83
CA MET A 73 3.30 -18.56 1.65
C MET A 73 3.71 -19.70 2.58
N LEU A 74 2.99 -19.93 3.67
CA LEU A 74 3.30 -20.97 4.66
C LEU A 74 2.77 -22.33 4.21
N ASP A 75 3.44 -23.39 4.68
CA ASP A 75 3.00 -24.74 4.47
C ASP A 75 1.71 -25.04 5.24
N LYS A 76 0.74 -25.66 4.58
CA LYS A 76 -0.56 -26.02 5.14
C LYS A 76 -0.47 -27.12 6.21
N ASP A 77 0.58 -27.94 6.17
CA ASP A 77 0.83 -29.02 7.13
C ASP A 77 1.43 -28.50 8.45
N ARG A 78 1.69 -27.24 8.55
CA ARG A 78 2.18 -26.59 9.75
C ARG A 78 1.16 -26.67 10.88
N LYS A 79 1.57 -27.05 12.07
CA LYS A 79 0.70 -27.31 13.24
C LYS A 79 -0.18 -26.10 13.63
N ASP A 80 0.32 -24.88 13.45
CA ASP A 80 -0.39 -23.63 13.77
C ASP A 80 -1.14 -23.01 12.60
N TYR A 81 -1.13 -23.67 11.41
CA TYR A 81 -1.75 -23.12 10.20
C TYR A 81 -3.27 -22.91 10.35
N ALA A 82 -3.96 -23.91 10.92
CA ALA A 82 -5.40 -23.82 11.15
C ALA A 82 -5.76 -22.68 12.11
N GLN A 83 -5.01 -22.53 13.20
CA GLN A 83 -5.21 -21.46 14.18
C GLN A 83 -4.92 -20.08 13.57
N LEU A 84 -3.86 -19.98 12.75
CA LEU A 84 -3.52 -18.76 12.03
C LEU A 84 -4.62 -18.35 11.04
N THR A 85 -5.16 -19.32 10.30
CA THR A 85 -6.25 -19.08 9.35
C THR A 85 -7.50 -18.61 10.06
N GLU A 86 -7.85 -19.21 11.19
CA GLU A 86 -8.99 -18.80 12.00
C GLU A 86 -8.81 -17.39 12.54
N ARG A 87 -7.63 -17.09 13.10
CA ARG A 87 -7.29 -15.73 13.56
C ARG A 87 -7.38 -14.69 12.43
N SER A 88 -6.94 -15.04 11.22
CA SER A 88 -7.04 -14.14 10.07
C SER A 88 -8.50 -13.84 9.70
N LYS A 89 -9.38 -14.86 9.71
CA LYS A 89 -10.82 -14.66 9.46
C LYS A 89 -11.48 -13.76 10.49
N VAL A 90 -11.11 -13.93 11.77
CA VAL A 90 -11.63 -13.06 12.83
C VAL A 90 -11.17 -11.62 12.63
N LEU A 91 -9.92 -11.42 12.20
CA LEU A 91 -9.41 -10.09 11.85
C LEU A 91 -10.12 -9.48 10.64
N ASP A 92 -10.52 -10.29 9.66
CA ASP A 92 -11.31 -9.80 8.51
C ASP A 92 -12.66 -9.23 8.95
N ALA A 93 -13.25 -9.78 10.02
CA ALA A 93 -14.47 -9.26 10.61
C ALA A 93 -14.23 -8.06 11.55
N LEU A 94 -13.10 -8.03 12.27
CA LEU A 94 -12.78 -7.01 13.28
C LEU A 94 -12.27 -5.70 12.68
N VAL A 95 -11.38 -5.79 11.69
CA VAL A 95 -10.64 -4.63 11.16
C VAL A 95 -11.55 -3.53 10.64
N PRO A 96 -12.65 -3.79 9.92
CA PRO A 96 -13.55 -2.72 9.49
C PRO A 96 -14.08 -1.86 10.64
N TYR A 97 -14.39 -2.47 11.79
CA TYR A 97 -14.91 -1.76 12.95
C TYR A 97 -13.83 -0.98 13.69
N THR A 98 -12.66 -1.57 13.89
CA THR A 98 -11.54 -0.87 14.54
C THR A 98 -11.02 0.29 13.70
N GLU A 99 -10.91 0.11 12.38
CA GLU A 99 -10.52 1.18 11.46
C GLU A 99 -11.56 2.30 11.40
N ALA A 100 -12.87 1.96 11.42
CA ALA A 100 -13.93 2.96 11.50
C ALA A 100 -13.82 3.80 12.77
N VAL A 101 -13.58 3.17 13.94
CA VAL A 101 -13.35 3.87 15.20
C VAL A 101 -12.15 4.80 15.11
N HIS A 102 -11.00 4.32 14.63
CA HIS A 102 -9.78 5.12 14.48
C HIS A 102 -9.97 6.29 13.50
N LEU A 103 -10.68 6.06 12.40
CA LEU A 103 -10.97 7.11 11.43
C LEU A 103 -11.85 8.19 12.03
N GLN A 104 -12.97 7.81 12.68
CA GLN A 104 -13.88 8.79 13.28
C GLN A 104 -13.23 9.55 14.43
N ASP A 105 -12.43 8.90 15.27
CA ASP A 105 -11.64 9.58 16.31
C ASP A 105 -10.69 10.61 15.70
N SER A 106 -10.00 10.26 14.64
CA SER A 106 -9.07 11.16 13.95
C SER A 106 -9.80 12.35 13.34
N LEU A 107 -10.95 12.13 12.69
CA LEU A 107 -11.75 13.19 12.08
C LEU A 107 -12.34 14.13 13.13
N GLN A 108 -12.85 13.60 14.23
CA GLN A 108 -13.35 14.43 15.36
C GLN A 108 -12.24 15.20 16.05
N LEU A 109 -11.04 14.61 16.15
CA LEU A 109 -9.87 15.33 16.68
C LEU A 109 -9.50 16.50 15.77
N LEU A 110 -9.45 16.28 14.45
CA LEU A 110 -9.19 17.32 13.45
C LEU A 110 -10.26 18.43 13.49
N ALA A 111 -11.53 18.09 13.73
CA ALA A 111 -12.61 19.08 13.85
C ALA A 111 -12.40 20.03 15.04
N ARG A 112 -11.79 19.53 16.13
CA ARG A 112 -11.54 20.33 17.36
C ARG A 112 -10.22 21.12 17.29
N MET A 113 -9.33 20.83 16.33
CA MET A 113 -8.08 21.56 16.15
C MET A 113 -8.32 22.94 15.54
N ASP A 114 -7.43 23.87 15.82
CA ASP A 114 -7.37 25.14 15.11
C ASP A 114 -6.95 24.93 13.63
N ASP A 115 -7.27 25.88 12.77
CA ASP A 115 -7.07 25.76 11.32
C ASP A 115 -5.61 25.54 10.93
N ALA A 116 -4.67 26.18 11.63
CA ALA A 116 -3.26 26.05 11.34
C ALA A 116 -2.74 24.62 11.61
N HIS A 117 -3.07 24.04 12.77
CA HIS A 117 -2.67 22.69 13.14
C HIS A 117 -3.39 21.63 12.34
N ARG A 118 -4.67 21.83 12.02
CA ARG A 118 -5.47 20.97 11.14
C ARG A 118 -4.85 20.89 9.75
N ASN A 119 -4.58 22.04 9.13
CA ASN A 119 -3.97 22.08 7.80
C ASN A 119 -2.59 21.44 7.79
N ALA A 120 -1.76 21.68 8.82
CA ALA A 120 -0.46 21.03 8.95
C ALA A 120 -0.57 19.50 9.11
N ALA A 121 -1.59 19.01 9.82
CA ALA A 121 -1.84 17.56 9.94
C ALA A 121 -2.25 16.95 8.59
N ILE A 122 -3.17 17.58 7.87
CA ILE A 122 -3.61 17.17 6.53
C ILE A 122 -2.44 17.16 5.55
N ASP A 123 -1.60 18.21 5.54
CA ASP A 123 -0.43 18.28 4.67
C ASP A 123 0.57 17.15 4.92
N ARG A 124 0.74 16.74 6.19
CA ARG A 124 1.58 15.58 6.53
C ARG A 124 1.03 14.30 5.92
N VAL A 125 -0.30 14.09 5.99
CA VAL A 125 -0.97 12.92 5.40
C VAL A 125 -0.80 12.94 3.88
N ILE A 126 -1.06 14.05 3.21
CA ILE A 126 -0.89 14.21 1.76
C ILE A 126 0.57 13.95 1.35
N THR A 127 1.53 14.48 2.10
CA THR A 127 2.97 14.28 1.83
C THR A 127 3.36 12.81 2.01
N ALA A 128 2.83 12.14 3.03
CA ALA A 128 3.05 10.73 3.26
C ALA A 128 2.44 9.86 2.15
N LEU A 129 1.23 10.19 1.70
CA LEU A 129 0.56 9.53 0.57
C LEU A 129 1.39 9.66 -0.72
N LYS A 130 1.76 10.88 -1.10
CA LYS A 130 2.61 11.15 -2.27
C LYS A 130 3.95 10.41 -2.22
N LYS A 131 4.54 10.33 -1.04
CA LYS A 131 5.79 9.58 -0.83
C LYS A 131 5.58 8.09 -1.02
N LYS A 132 4.51 7.53 -0.47
CA LYS A 132 4.16 6.11 -0.60
C LYS A 132 3.92 5.73 -2.06
N GLU A 133 3.11 6.48 -2.78
CA GLU A 133 2.84 6.27 -4.20
C GLU A 133 4.10 6.34 -5.06
N LYS A 134 4.97 7.30 -4.75
CA LYS A 134 6.27 7.42 -5.44
C LYS A 134 7.17 6.22 -5.18
N GLU A 135 7.17 5.69 -3.96
CA GLU A 135 7.92 4.48 -3.59
C GLU A 135 7.33 3.24 -4.26
N GLU A 136 6.00 3.10 -4.28
CA GLU A 136 5.28 2.01 -4.95
C GLU A 136 5.54 2.02 -6.46
N LYS A 137 5.44 3.20 -7.10
CA LYS A 137 5.75 3.36 -8.52
C LYS A 137 7.18 2.97 -8.85
N ARG A 138 8.14 3.40 -8.02
CA ARG A 138 9.56 3.00 -8.18
C ARG A 138 9.77 1.50 -7.99
N ALA A 139 9.05 0.89 -7.04
CA ALA A 139 9.12 -0.55 -6.82
C ALA A 139 8.53 -1.32 -8.01
N GLN A 140 7.41 -0.88 -8.56
CA GLN A 140 6.81 -1.45 -9.77
C GLN A 140 7.73 -1.32 -10.98
N GLU A 141 8.27 -0.13 -11.23
CA GLU A 141 9.23 0.10 -12.32
C GLU A 141 10.49 -0.78 -12.18
N ALA A 142 11.00 -0.95 -10.96
CA ALA A 142 12.14 -1.83 -10.68
C ALA A 142 11.79 -3.32 -10.90
N GLN A 143 10.59 -3.74 -10.56
CA GLN A 143 10.11 -5.11 -10.76
C GLN A 143 9.87 -5.40 -12.24
N GLU A 144 9.26 -4.47 -12.97
CA GLU A 144 9.11 -4.58 -14.43
C GLU A 144 10.46 -4.65 -15.16
N ALA A 145 11.41 -3.81 -14.75
CA ALA A 145 12.78 -3.85 -15.29
C ALA A 145 13.47 -5.20 -15.02
N SER A 146 13.26 -5.76 -13.82
CA SER A 146 13.79 -7.09 -13.45
C SER A 146 13.13 -8.20 -14.27
N ASN A 147 11.82 -8.15 -14.47
CA ASN A 147 11.08 -9.12 -15.27
C ASN A 147 11.52 -9.08 -16.75
N ARG A 148 11.71 -7.88 -17.30
CA ARG A 148 12.23 -7.73 -18.69
C ARG A 148 13.63 -8.31 -18.85
N LEU A 149 14.48 -8.19 -17.83
CA LEU A 149 15.82 -8.79 -17.84
C LEU A 149 15.79 -10.33 -17.71
N SER A 150 14.83 -10.88 -16.95
CA SER A 150 14.67 -12.33 -16.82
C SER A 150 14.08 -12.96 -18.09
N GLU A 151 13.10 -12.31 -18.72
CA GLU A 151 12.52 -12.77 -20.00
C GLU A 151 13.55 -12.73 -21.14
N GLY A 152 14.43 -11.71 -21.16
CA GLY A 152 15.54 -11.63 -22.11
C GLY A 152 16.55 -12.78 -21.96
N ASN A 153 16.85 -13.16 -20.71
CA ASN A 153 17.79 -14.25 -20.40
C ASN A 153 17.21 -15.64 -20.68
N ASP A 154 15.89 -15.82 -20.52
CA ASP A 154 15.23 -17.10 -20.83
C ASP A 154 15.10 -17.31 -22.35
N MET A 155 14.93 -16.24 -23.15
CA MET A 155 15.00 -16.34 -24.61
C MET A 155 16.39 -16.72 -25.11
N GLU A 156 17.45 -16.18 -24.53
CA GLU A 156 18.83 -16.52 -24.87
C GLU A 156 19.19 -17.95 -24.45
N ARG A 157 18.69 -18.40 -23.32
CA ARG A 157 18.85 -19.77 -22.80
C ARG A 157 18.06 -20.80 -23.61
N THR A 158 16.90 -20.42 -24.15
CA THR A 158 16.09 -21.29 -25.04
C THR A 158 16.73 -21.40 -26.42
N GLN A 159 17.33 -20.33 -26.93
CA GLN A 159 18.12 -20.38 -28.20
C GLN A 159 19.38 -21.22 -28.06
N GLN A 160 20.08 -21.16 -26.92
CA GLN A 160 21.26 -22.03 -26.70
C GLN A 160 20.88 -23.50 -26.49
N ARG A 161 19.71 -23.82 -25.95
CA ARG A 161 19.23 -25.21 -25.84
C ARG A 161 18.70 -25.76 -27.17
N SER A 162 18.15 -24.92 -28.04
CA SER A 162 17.71 -25.34 -29.37
C SER A 162 18.89 -25.56 -30.31
N SER A 163 19.98 -24.82 -30.17
CA SER A 163 21.20 -25.04 -30.98
C SER A 163 22.01 -26.29 -30.60
N GLN A 164 21.82 -26.82 -29.37
CA GLN A 164 22.48 -28.04 -28.93
C GLN A 164 21.70 -29.34 -29.24
N ARG A 165 20.45 -29.23 -29.75
CA ARG A 165 19.63 -30.40 -30.14
C ARG A 165 19.52 -30.62 -31.65
N GLN A 166 20.19 -29.80 -32.48
CA GLN A 166 20.21 -29.95 -33.95
C GLN A 166 21.59 -30.32 -34.50
N THR A 167 22.17 -31.38 -33.96
CA THR A 167 23.19 -32.11 -34.71
C THR A 167 22.66 -33.51 -35.03
N ASN A 168 21.73 -33.59 -35.94
CA ASN A 168 21.53 -34.68 -36.91
C ASN A 168 20.22 -34.45 -37.65
N THR A 169 20.29 -33.86 -38.80
CA THR A 169 19.68 -34.28 -40.07
C THR A 169 19.81 -33.15 -41.12
N THR A 170 20.54 -33.50 -42.18
CA THR A 170 20.43 -33.05 -43.56
C THR A 170 20.36 -31.56 -43.88
N GLY A 171 21.52 -31.00 -44.30
CA GLY A 171 21.60 -30.30 -45.57
C GLY A 171 20.84 -28.99 -45.70
N PHE A 172 21.29 -27.96 -45.00
CA PHE A 172 21.23 -26.59 -45.52
C PHE A 172 22.58 -25.94 -45.25
N GLN A 173 23.34 -25.71 -46.26
CA GLN A 173 24.55 -24.90 -46.24
C GLN A 173 24.18 -23.51 -45.70
N GLN A 174 24.49 -23.27 -44.44
CA GLN A 174 24.57 -21.93 -43.90
C GLN A 174 25.82 -21.29 -44.50
N ASN A 175 25.66 -20.70 -45.69
CA ASN A 175 26.61 -19.72 -46.18
C ASN A 175 26.82 -18.73 -45.07
N GLY A 176 28.05 -18.59 -44.59
CA GLY A 176 28.48 -17.60 -43.61
C GLY A 176 28.34 -16.17 -44.15
N ALA A 177 27.13 -15.82 -44.54
CA ALA A 177 26.80 -14.48 -44.98
C ALA A 177 26.78 -13.60 -43.75
N TRP A 178 27.68 -12.64 -43.72
CA TRP A 178 27.75 -11.62 -42.68
C TRP A 178 26.36 -11.00 -42.43
N TYR A 179 26.03 -10.66 -41.16
CA TYR A 179 24.74 -10.21 -40.72
C TYR A 179 24.01 -9.26 -41.69
N PHE A 180 24.73 -8.28 -42.25
CA PHE A 180 24.17 -7.30 -43.19
C PHE A 180 23.69 -7.86 -44.52
N TYR A 181 24.13 -9.05 -44.92
CA TYR A 181 23.67 -9.72 -46.11
C TYR A 181 22.52 -10.71 -45.89
N ASN A 182 22.09 -10.84 -44.62
CA ASN A 182 20.92 -11.63 -44.26
C ASN A 182 19.70 -10.70 -44.04
N PRO A 183 18.78 -10.56 -45.01
CA PRO A 183 17.65 -9.61 -44.90
C PRO A 183 16.73 -9.91 -43.71
N MET A 184 16.54 -11.19 -43.35
CA MET A 184 15.72 -11.57 -42.19
C MET A 184 16.36 -11.14 -40.87
N ALA A 185 17.65 -11.35 -40.71
CA ALA A 185 18.38 -10.94 -39.52
C ALA A 185 18.40 -9.40 -39.36
N VAL A 186 18.60 -8.68 -40.47
CA VAL A 186 18.54 -7.20 -40.49
C VAL A 186 17.15 -6.70 -40.15
N GLN A 187 16.09 -7.30 -40.66
CA GLN A 187 14.71 -6.91 -40.35
C GLN A 187 14.38 -7.17 -38.91
N GLN A 188 14.70 -8.32 -38.37
CA GLN A 188 14.49 -8.68 -36.97
C GLN A 188 15.28 -7.76 -36.04
N GLY A 189 16.53 -7.42 -36.40
CA GLY A 189 17.32 -6.44 -35.64
C GLY A 189 16.73 -5.03 -35.65
N LYS A 190 16.15 -4.59 -36.78
CA LYS A 190 15.42 -3.31 -36.87
C LYS A 190 14.17 -3.29 -36.02
N GLU A 191 13.40 -4.36 -36.02
CA GLU A 191 12.19 -4.48 -35.17
C GLU A 191 12.54 -4.46 -33.67
N GLN A 192 13.58 -5.21 -33.29
CA GLN A 192 14.09 -5.19 -31.91
C GLN A 192 14.62 -3.79 -31.51
N PHE A 193 15.36 -3.14 -32.42
CA PHE A 193 15.84 -1.79 -32.17
C PHE A 193 14.67 -0.80 -32.00
N GLN A 194 13.65 -0.84 -32.85
CA GLN A 194 12.48 -0.01 -32.76
C GLN A 194 11.66 -0.28 -31.49
N ARG A 195 11.60 -1.53 -31.06
CA ARG A 195 10.92 -1.93 -29.83
C ARG A 195 11.61 -1.39 -28.56
N LEU A 196 12.94 -1.42 -28.53
CA LEU A 196 13.75 -0.98 -27.37
C LEU A 196 14.00 0.53 -27.35
N TRP A 197 14.22 1.14 -28.51
CA TRP A 197 14.69 2.52 -28.64
C TRP A 197 13.72 3.45 -29.37
N GLY A 198 12.60 2.95 -29.86
CA GLY A 198 11.61 3.70 -30.61
C GLY A 198 12.10 4.14 -32.00
N LYS A 199 11.42 5.11 -32.60
CA LYS A 199 11.77 5.66 -33.93
C LYS A 199 12.91 6.69 -33.84
N ARG A 200 14.08 6.28 -33.40
CA ARG A 200 15.25 7.18 -33.30
C ARG A 200 15.99 7.26 -34.61
N LYS A 201 16.41 8.46 -35.00
CA LYS A 201 17.21 8.67 -36.18
C LYS A 201 18.66 8.23 -35.94
N ASN A 202 19.32 7.70 -36.96
CA ASN A 202 20.74 7.35 -36.93
C ASN A 202 21.59 8.63 -36.99
N VAL A 203 21.88 9.22 -35.85
CA VAL A 203 22.72 10.40 -35.64
C VAL A 203 23.64 10.15 -34.48
N ASP A 204 24.76 10.88 -34.40
CA ASP A 204 25.67 10.77 -33.28
C ASP A 204 24.94 10.97 -31.93
N ASN A 205 25.32 10.17 -30.95
CA ASN A 205 24.70 10.12 -29.63
C ASN A 205 23.18 9.78 -29.62
N TRP A 206 22.69 8.97 -30.57
CA TRP A 206 21.31 8.51 -30.66
C TRP A 206 20.81 7.81 -29.39
N GLN A 207 21.72 7.29 -28.56
CA GLN A 207 21.42 6.61 -27.28
C GLN A 207 20.95 7.58 -26.17
N ARG A 208 21.30 8.88 -26.29
CA ARG A 208 20.94 9.87 -25.28
C ARG A 208 19.54 10.46 -25.53
N ALA A 209 18.69 10.45 -24.51
CA ALA A 209 17.37 11.04 -24.58
C ALA A 209 17.41 12.58 -24.62
N ASN A 210 18.37 13.19 -23.90
CA ASN A 210 18.61 14.64 -23.90
C ASN A 210 19.94 14.94 -24.58
N LYS A 211 19.88 15.69 -25.66
CA LYS A 211 21.04 16.22 -26.40
C LYS A 211 21.48 17.59 -25.89
N THR A 212 21.41 17.85 -24.58
CA THR A 212 22.03 19.03 -24.00
C THR A 212 23.53 18.84 -24.08
N VAL A 213 24.13 19.46 -25.06
CA VAL A 213 25.55 19.53 -25.29
C VAL A 213 26.16 20.34 -24.14
N VAL A 214 27.08 19.73 -23.40
CA VAL A 214 28.08 20.50 -22.70
C VAL A 214 28.93 21.17 -23.81
N ALA A 215 28.74 22.45 -23.97
CA ALA A 215 29.47 23.26 -24.92
C ALA A 215 30.95 23.30 -24.53
N ASP A 216 31.78 22.61 -25.28
CA ASP A 216 33.14 23.02 -25.51
C ASP A 216 33.19 23.69 -26.90
N GLY A 217 33.73 24.95 -26.88
CA GLY A 217 33.54 25.97 -27.86
C GLY A 217 33.71 25.57 -29.32
N GLN A 218 32.75 25.88 -30.10
CA GLN A 218 32.88 26.68 -31.34
C GLN A 218 31.49 26.82 -32.00
N ALA A 219 31.18 28.07 -32.31
CA ALA A 219 29.94 28.50 -32.92
C ALA A 219 29.73 27.85 -34.28
N ASN A 220 28.50 27.41 -34.56
CA ASN A 220 27.81 27.76 -35.79
C ASN A 220 26.29 27.69 -35.56
N MET A 221 25.69 28.85 -35.79
CA MET A 221 24.26 29.04 -35.96
C MET A 221 23.79 28.18 -37.12
N ASP A 222 22.76 27.38 -36.89
CA ASP A 222 21.67 27.28 -37.86
C ASP A 222 20.34 26.97 -37.12
N LEU A 223 19.51 27.92 -37.30
CA LEU A 223 18.14 28.08 -36.84
C LEU A 223 17.23 27.16 -37.64
N ALA A 224 16.20 26.64 -36.98
CA ALA A 224 14.95 26.07 -37.50
C ALA A 224 14.83 24.55 -37.27
N SER A 225 14.00 24.16 -36.37
CA SER A 225 12.55 24.20 -36.42
C SER A 225 11.99 23.70 -35.09
N THR A 226 11.41 24.61 -34.39
CA THR A 226 10.36 24.42 -33.40
C THR A 226 9.15 23.81 -34.08
N ASP A 227 8.72 22.65 -33.64
CA ASP A 227 7.34 22.26 -33.81
C ASP A 227 6.72 22.13 -32.43
N SER A 228 6.29 23.30 -31.95
CA SER A 228 5.42 23.47 -30.81
C SER A 228 4.01 23.61 -31.33
N LEU A 229 3.28 22.52 -31.35
CA LEU A 229 1.83 22.60 -31.51
C LEU A 229 1.21 23.01 -30.17
N TYR A 230 1.22 24.30 -29.91
CA TYR A 230 0.27 24.95 -29.04
C TYR A 230 -0.48 25.98 -29.83
N ASN A 231 -1.69 25.62 -30.27
CA ASN A 231 -2.62 26.52 -30.86
C ASN A 231 -3.07 27.57 -29.84
N LYS A 232 -2.62 28.77 -30.07
CA LYS A 232 -3.16 29.98 -29.50
C LYS A 232 -4.13 30.53 -30.53
N ASP A 233 -5.40 30.43 -30.27
CA ASP A 233 -6.36 31.25 -30.99
C ASP A 233 -6.84 32.42 -30.13
N THR A 234 -6.77 33.56 -30.73
CA THR A 234 -7.07 34.88 -30.17
C THR A 234 -8.51 35.26 -30.36
N GLY A 235 -9.12 35.70 -29.26
CA GLY A 235 -10.03 36.85 -29.31
C GLY A 235 -11.49 36.58 -29.51
N LYS A 236 -12.31 36.74 -28.48
CA LYS A 236 -13.33 37.78 -28.38
C LYS A 236 -14.02 37.77 -27.03
N GLU A 237 -14.11 38.94 -26.49
CA GLU A 237 -14.94 39.30 -25.32
C GLU A 237 -16.41 38.92 -25.53
N ALA A 238 -17.08 38.40 -24.52
CA ALA A 238 -18.33 38.91 -23.96
C ALA A 238 -18.87 38.00 -22.85
N SER A 239 -19.02 38.63 -21.69
CA SER A 239 -20.08 38.47 -20.68
C SER A 239 -20.52 37.14 -20.16
N ALA A 240 -20.30 37.00 -18.83
CA ALA A 240 -21.21 36.43 -17.82
C ALA A 240 -21.77 35.03 -18.05
N ASP A 241 -21.31 34.06 -17.25
CA ASP A 241 -22.23 33.50 -16.27
C ASP A 241 -21.46 32.65 -15.22
N SER A 242 -21.90 32.78 -14.01
CA SER A 242 -21.41 32.20 -12.78
C SER A 242 -21.78 30.71 -12.64
N THR A 243 -21.05 29.81 -13.32
CA THR A 243 -21.22 28.36 -13.13
C THR A 243 -19.91 27.56 -13.23
N ALA A 244 -18.74 28.23 -13.24
CA ALA A 244 -17.44 27.57 -13.39
C ALA A 244 -16.71 27.28 -12.07
N GLU A 245 -17.24 27.73 -10.93
CA GLU A 245 -16.61 27.45 -9.60
C GLU A 245 -17.06 26.12 -9.00
N ASP A 246 -18.31 25.69 -9.22
CA ASP A 246 -18.82 24.42 -8.67
C ASP A 246 -18.18 23.18 -9.29
N SER A 247 -17.77 23.23 -10.56
CA SER A 247 -17.15 22.06 -11.21
C SER A 247 -15.67 21.89 -10.89
N LYS A 248 -14.99 22.95 -10.44
CA LYS A 248 -13.61 22.86 -9.94
C LYS A 248 -13.56 22.40 -8.49
N THR A 249 -14.48 22.84 -7.66
CA THR A 249 -14.60 22.42 -6.26
C THR A 249 -15.02 20.96 -6.13
N VAL A 250 -15.93 20.47 -6.99
CA VAL A 250 -16.35 19.06 -7.01
C VAL A 250 -15.20 18.14 -7.42
N LYS A 251 -14.36 18.53 -8.39
CA LYS A 251 -13.19 17.72 -8.79
C LYS A 251 -12.06 17.77 -7.77
N SER A 252 -11.88 18.84 -7.03
CA SER A 252 -10.86 18.94 -5.98
C SER A 252 -11.24 18.16 -4.73
N SER A 253 -12.52 17.99 -4.44
CA SER A 253 -13.01 17.20 -3.30
C SER A 253 -12.92 15.68 -3.51
N GLU A 254 -12.71 15.21 -4.74
CA GLU A 254 -12.50 13.79 -5.06
C GLU A 254 -11.01 13.37 -5.09
N ASP A 255 -10.08 14.32 -5.14
CA ASP A 255 -8.65 14.03 -5.23
C ASP A 255 -8.02 13.94 -3.84
N PRO A 256 -7.52 12.75 -3.41
CA PRO A 256 -6.89 12.56 -2.11
C PRO A 256 -5.56 13.34 -1.93
N HIS A 257 -5.05 13.99 -2.97
CA HIS A 257 -3.87 14.86 -2.91
C HIS A 257 -4.18 16.32 -2.59
N THR A 258 -5.47 16.66 -2.40
CA THR A 258 -5.95 18.01 -2.08
C THR A 258 -6.42 18.08 -0.63
N ARG A 259 -6.37 19.28 -0.04
CA ARG A 259 -6.87 19.50 1.32
C ARG A 259 -8.40 19.40 1.37
N GLU A 260 -9.08 19.84 0.31
CA GLU A 260 -10.53 19.85 0.18
C GLU A 260 -11.12 18.45 0.37
N TYR A 261 -10.46 17.41 -0.17
CA TYR A 261 -10.86 16.02 0.02
C TYR A 261 -10.99 15.63 1.50
N TYR A 262 -10.02 16.01 2.33
CA TYR A 262 -10.03 15.72 3.77
C TYR A 262 -10.99 16.65 4.53
N MET A 263 -11.09 17.92 4.15
CA MET A 263 -11.95 18.89 4.81
C MET A 263 -13.43 18.55 4.71
N VAL A 264 -13.88 17.97 3.60
CA VAL A 264 -15.27 17.52 3.41
C VAL A 264 -15.63 16.35 4.36
N GLN A 265 -14.65 15.54 4.75
CA GLN A 265 -14.86 14.39 5.62
C GLN A 265 -14.90 14.76 7.11
N ILE A 266 -14.40 15.94 7.48
CA ILE A 266 -14.33 16.38 8.88
C ILE A 266 -15.72 16.84 9.35
N PRO A 267 -16.24 16.31 10.48
CA PRO A 267 -17.57 16.65 10.98
C PRO A 267 -17.58 18.02 11.69
N PHE A 268 -17.81 19.08 10.93
CA PHE A 268 -17.92 20.44 11.50
C PHE A 268 -19.32 20.76 11.98
N THR A 269 -20.36 20.18 11.38
CA THR A 269 -21.74 20.44 11.77
C THR A 269 -22.22 19.45 12.82
N ALA A 270 -23.24 19.86 13.61
CA ALA A 270 -23.85 18.99 14.62
C ALA A 270 -24.44 17.70 14.00
N GLU A 271 -24.97 17.77 12.79
CA GLU A 271 -25.52 16.62 12.07
C GLU A 271 -24.41 15.65 11.63
N GLN A 272 -23.32 16.18 11.07
CA GLN A 272 -22.15 15.37 10.70
C GLN A 272 -21.51 14.72 11.94
N LEU A 273 -21.47 15.43 13.07
CA LEU A 273 -20.96 14.89 14.32
C LEU A 273 -21.86 13.75 14.87
N LYS A 274 -23.18 13.88 14.76
CA LYS A 274 -24.10 12.79 15.11
C LYS A 274 -23.88 11.55 14.22
N ALA A 275 -23.75 11.75 12.91
CA ALA A 275 -23.46 10.65 11.98
C ALA A 275 -22.10 9.98 12.30
N SER A 276 -21.06 10.78 12.57
CA SER A 276 -19.75 10.31 12.99
C SER A 276 -19.83 9.50 14.29
N ASN A 277 -20.58 9.98 15.29
CA ASN A 277 -20.80 9.29 16.57
C ASN A 277 -21.54 7.97 16.38
N SER A 278 -22.54 7.91 15.51
CA SER A 278 -23.24 6.64 15.22
C SER A 278 -22.28 5.58 14.67
N ILE A 279 -21.45 5.92 13.69
CA ILE A 279 -20.44 5.01 13.12
C ILE A 279 -19.44 4.57 14.21
N LEU A 280 -19.02 5.50 15.06
CA LEU A 280 -18.07 5.22 16.14
C LEU A 280 -18.69 4.28 17.19
N CYS A 281 -19.94 4.51 17.58
CA CYS A 281 -20.66 3.66 18.53
C CYS A 281 -20.82 2.24 17.97
N ASP A 282 -21.26 2.11 16.73
CA ASP A 282 -21.38 0.81 16.06
C ASP A 282 -20.02 0.10 15.95
N GLY A 283 -18.96 0.83 15.66
CA GLY A 283 -17.60 0.32 15.63
C GLY A 283 -17.12 -0.19 16.99
N LEU A 284 -17.33 0.57 18.07
CA LEU A 284 -16.99 0.18 19.44
C LEU A 284 -17.81 -1.03 19.91
N PHE A 285 -19.10 -1.04 19.64
CA PHE A 285 -20.00 -2.14 20.03
C PHE A 285 -19.58 -3.44 19.35
N ASN A 286 -19.53 -3.45 18.01
CA ASN A 286 -19.20 -4.66 17.26
C ASN A 286 -17.78 -5.15 17.53
N SER A 287 -16.79 -4.26 17.61
CA SER A 287 -15.43 -4.67 17.99
C SER A 287 -15.38 -5.23 19.41
N GLY A 288 -16.10 -4.66 20.36
CA GLY A 288 -16.22 -5.17 21.73
C GLY A 288 -16.76 -6.60 21.79
N ILE A 289 -17.80 -6.90 21.01
CA ILE A 289 -18.38 -8.26 20.92
C ILE A 289 -17.39 -9.23 20.29
N ILE A 290 -16.73 -8.86 19.18
CA ILE A 290 -15.76 -9.71 18.49
C ILE A 290 -14.57 -10.01 19.42
N PHE A 291 -14.06 -9.03 20.16
CA PHE A 291 -13.01 -9.25 21.17
C PHE A 291 -13.42 -10.29 22.22
N LYS A 292 -14.66 -10.20 22.72
CA LYS A 292 -15.18 -11.12 23.73
C LYS A 292 -15.40 -12.52 23.20
N ASP A 293 -16.15 -12.63 22.10
CA ASP A 293 -16.73 -13.90 21.65
C ASP A 293 -15.81 -14.68 20.71
N GLN A 294 -15.05 -14.01 19.87
CA GLN A 294 -14.20 -14.66 18.85
C GLN A 294 -12.72 -14.70 19.23
N LEU A 295 -12.23 -13.66 19.93
CA LEU A 295 -10.84 -13.58 20.32
C LEU A 295 -10.60 -13.96 21.80
N GLY A 296 -11.65 -14.00 22.62
CA GLY A 296 -11.53 -14.28 24.04
C GLY A 296 -10.75 -13.21 24.81
N ASN A 297 -10.56 -12.02 24.23
CA ASN A 297 -9.83 -10.92 24.85
C ASN A 297 -10.80 -10.03 25.64
N MET A 298 -10.96 -10.36 26.93
CA MET A 298 -11.88 -9.66 27.80
C MET A 298 -11.46 -8.21 28.07
N GLU A 299 -10.15 -7.93 28.15
CA GLU A 299 -9.62 -6.59 28.42
C GLU A 299 -9.95 -5.61 27.29
N LEU A 300 -9.72 -6.00 26.03
CA LEU A 300 -10.03 -5.15 24.88
C LEU A 300 -11.53 -4.96 24.72
N SER A 301 -12.32 -6.01 24.99
CA SER A 301 -13.76 -5.92 25.01
C SER A 301 -14.26 -4.93 26.05
N CYS A 302 -13.78 -5.02 27.29
CA CYS A 302 -14.12 -4.05 28.36
C CYS A 302 -13.73 -2.63 27.97
N LYS A 303 -12.51 -2.41 27.48
CA LYS A 303 -12.07 -1.08 27.04
C LYS A 303 -13.00 -0.46 25.99
N ALA A 304 -13.42 -1.26 24.98
CA ALA A 304 -14.30 -0.78 23.93
C ALA A 304 -15.71 -0.46 24.47
N LEU A 305 -16.31 -1.37 25.22
CA LEU A 305 -17.67 -1.23 25.74
C LEU A 305 -17.77 -0.19 26.87
N GLU A 306 -16.78 -0.11 27.79
CA GLU A 306 -16.71 0.96 28.78
C GLU A 306 -16.58 2.34 28.16
N ARG A 307 -15.75 2.45 27.11
CA ARG A 307 -15.63 3.71 26.37
C ARG A 307 -16.97 4.10 25.74
N LEU A 308 -17.69 3.13 25.17
CA LEU A 308 -19.00 3.34 24.59
C LEU A 308 -20.00 3.81 25.63
N ASN A 309 -20.15 3.10 26.74
CA ASN A 309 -21.07 3.44 27.81
C ASN A 309 -20.78 4.82 28.43
N ARG A 310 -19.50 5.14 28.66
CA ARG A 310 -19.10 6.41 29.31
C ARG A 310 -19.32 7.61 28.39
N ASN A 311 -18.99 7.50 27.10
CA ASN A 311 -18.98 8.64 26.21
C ASN A 311 -20.27 8.82 25.42
N TYR A 312 -21.07 7.76 25.30
CA TYR A 312 -22.28 7.70 24.47
C TYR A 312 -23.43 6.99 25.19
N PRO A 313 -23.91 7.52 26.33
CA PRO A 313 -24.98 6.87 27.10
C PRO A 313 -26.31 6.78 26.33
N ASP A 314 -26.53 7.69 25.37
CA ASP A 314 -27.73 7.73 24.53
C ASP A 314 -27.66 6.79 23.32
N TYR A 315 -26.73 5.85 23.30
CA TYR A 315 -26.62 4.87 22.21
C TYR A 315 -27.83 3.93 22.20
N GLU A 316 -28.37 3.66 21.01
CA GLU A 316 -29.59 2.86 20.82
C GLU A 316 -29.55 1.48 21.52
N LYS A 317 -28.37 0.88 21.63
CA LYS A 317 -28.14 -0.42 22.26
C LYS A 317 -27.45 -0.34 23.61
N ALA A 318 -27.68 0.74 24.36
CA ALA A 318 -27.04 0.94 25.66
C ALA A 318 -27.33 -0.22 26.64
N ASP A 319 -28.54 -0.77 26.62
CA ASP A 319 -28.91 -1.92 27.44
C ASP A 319 -28.11 -3.19 27.08
N GLU A 320 -27.86 -3.42 25.80
CA GLU A 320 -26.99 -4.53 25.34
C GLU A 320 -25.54 -4.32 25.78
N VAL A 321 -25.05 -3.09 25.75
CA VAL A 321 -23.69 -2.73 26.22
C VAL A 321 -23.54 -3.06 27.70
N LEU A 322 -24.50 -2.64 28.54
CA LEU A 322 -24.50 -2.92 29.99
C LEU A 322 -24.58 -4.43 30.25
N TYR A 323 -25.42 -5.15 29.54
CA TYR A 323 -25.51 -6.62 29.62
C TYR A 323 -24.16 -7.28 29.29
N HIS A 324 -23.49 -6.84 28.22
CA HIS A 324 -22.20 -7.41 27.85
C HIS A 324 -21.09 -7.05 28.84
N LEU A 325 -21.09 -5.84 29.40
CA LEU A 325 -20.18 -5.45 30.47
C LEU A 325 -20.40 -6.30 31.75
N PHE A 326 -21.64 -6.51 32.13
CA PHE A 326 -21.97 -7.41 33.25
C PHE A 326 -21.39 -8.81 33.04
N LEU A 327 -21.60 -9.40 31.87
CA LEU A 327 -21.05 -10.72 31.54
C LEU A 327 -19.52 -10.76 31.57
N LEU A 328 -18.85 -9.70 31.10
CA LEU A 328 -17.42 -9.59 31.10
C LEU A 328 -16.86 -9.53 32.53
N TYR A 329 -17.40 -8.65 33.38
CA TYR A 329 -16.95 -8.52 34.77
C TYR A 329 -17.22 -9.77 35.60
N SER A 330 -18.38 -10.39 35.37
CA SER A 330 -18.69 -11.70 35.98
C SER A 330 -17.68 -12.77 35.65
N ARG A 331 -17.23 -12.84 34.37
CA ARG A 331 -16.20 -13.78 33.91
C ARG A 331 -14.81 -13.45 34.42
N MET A 332 -14.51 -12.17 34.61
CA MET A 332 -13.23 -11.70 35.15
C MET A 332 -13.16 -11.82 36.67
N GLY A 333 -14.27 -12.12 37.35
CA GLY A 333 -14.36 -12.22 38.82
C GLY A 333 -14.41 -10.87 39.54
N ASP A 334 -14.66 -9.79 38.79
CA ASP A 334 -14.84 -8.43 39.38
C ASP A 334 -16.32 -8.19 39.71
N THR A 335 -16.72 -8.70 40.87
CA THR A 335 -18.11 -8.64 41.32
C THR A 335 -18.57 -7.22 41.61
N THR A 336 -17.68 -6.32 42.07
CA THR A 336 -18.00 -4.93 42.37
C THR A 336 -18.44 -4.15 41.14
N ARG A 337 -17.74 -4.25 40.04
CA ARG A 337 -18.10 -3.63 38.76
C ARG A 337 -19.30 -4.30 38.08
N SER A 338 -19.49 -5.59 38.33
CA SER A 338 -20.64 -6.34 37.82
C SER A 338 -21.94 -5.82 38.46
N GLU A 339 -21.95 -5.46 39.73
CA GLU A 339 -23.11 -4.94 40.45
C GLU A 339 -23.47 -3.49 40.07
N GLU A 340 -22.49 -2.65 39.70
CA GLU A 340 -22.72 -1.27 39.26
C GLU A 340 -23.61 -1.22 38.01
N HIS A 341 -23.48 -2.18 37.10
CA HIS A 341 -24.25 -2.24 35.85
C HIS A 341 -25.60 -2.96 35.93
N THR A 342 -25.96 -3.48 37.10
CA THR A 342 -27.26 -4.12 37.33
C THR A 342 -28.23 -3.24 38.11
N SER A 343 -27.77 -2.12 38.66
CA SER A 343 -28.57 -1.23 39.53
C SER A 343 -29.09 0.05 38.83
N GLU A 344 -28.80 0.25 37.55
CA GLU A 344 -29.38 1.26 36.66
C GLU A 344 -30.42 0.63 35.73
#